data_440900928731d9cefd51ad37fe670bf2
#
_entry.id   440900928731d9cefd51ad37fe670bf2
#
_cell.length_a   1.000
_cell.length_b   1.000
_cell.length_c   1.000
_cell.angle_alpha   90.00
_cell.angle_beta   90.00
_cell.angle_gamma   90.00
#
_symmetry.space_group_name_H-M   'P 1'
#
loop_
_entity.id
_entity.type
_entity.pdbx_description
1 polymer ?
#
loop_
_entity_poly.entity_id
_entity_poly.type
_entity_poly.pdbx_seq_one_letter_code
_entity_poly.pdbx_strand_id
1 'polypeptide(L)'
;MKQLVEDFFRLKEYNTSIQKELLAGFTTFVTMAYIVFVNPQIMALAGMDQGAVFVGTCIAAALACLLMGLFANWPVGLAPGMGLNAFFTFTVVGELGYSWEIALGSVFLAGVLFFLMSVTRLRSWMIDSIPLNLRIAMGAGVGLFIGFIGLKSGGIIVSNDATFLKLGDLSNQETLLAALGFLLISVLAIRKVPGAILIGVLSTTLVALAFGMIQYNGLVSMPPSLEPVFLKLDILGALNISMITIVMSFLFVNLFDTTGTLLGVANRANLVDAEGNADNLDKALKADSSVSFIGTFFGCSPVTSYVESSAGVEAGGRTGLTAIFIGLFFILTMFLSPLALIVPASATAGALIYVSILMLSGMEKLNWSNMIDLLPALIIIVMIPLTFSIADGIALGFLSYVVLKIGYGEI
;
A
#
# COMPACT_ATOMS: atom_id res chain seq x y z
N MET A 1 -24.84 -25.98 -0.22
CA MET A 1 -23.74 -25.07 0.08
C MET A 1 -23.08 -24.53 -1.19
N LYS A 2 -22.62 -25.38 -2.12
CA LYS A 2 -21.99 -24.94 -3.39
C LYS A 2 -22.88 -23.99 -4.20
N GLN A 3 -24.15 -24.37 -4.41
CA GLN A 3 -25.11 -23.55 -5.18
C GLN A 3 -25.40 -22.20 -4.50
N LEU A 4 -25.48 -22.15 -3.16
CA LEU A 4 -25.64 -20.89 -2.41
C LEU A 4 -24.46 -19.92 -2.64
N VAL A 5 -23.24 -20.43 -2.68
CA VAL A 5 -22.04 -19.62 -2.97
C VAL A 5 -22.07 -19.13 -4.43
N GLU A 6 -22.43 -20.02 -5.38
CA GLU A 6 -22.53 -19.68 -6.80
C GLU A 6 -23.56 -18.56 -7.06
N ASP A 7 -24.71 -18.64 -6.39
CA ASP A 7 -25.80 -17.67 -6.53
C ASP A 7 -25.47 -16.36 -5.82
N PHE A 8 -24.88 -16.40 -4.61
CA PHE A 8 -24.50 -15.20 -3.86
C PHE A 8 -23.46 -14.33 -4.60
N PHE A 9 -22.42 -14.98 -5.16
CA PHE A 9 -21.36 -14.28 -5.90
C PHE A 9 -21.67 -14.11 -7.39
N ARG A 10 -22.85 -14.58 -7.86
CA ARG A 10 -23.28 -14.46 -9.27
C ARG A 10 -22.28 -15.09 -10.25
N LEU A 11 -21.67 -16.24 -9.88
CA LEU A 11 -20.57 -16.84 -10.65
C LEU A 11 -20.95 -17.14 -12.10
N LYS A 12 -22.19 -17.53 -12.37
CA LYS A 12 -22.69 -17.81 -13.73
C LYS A 12 -22.80 -16.54 -14.57
N GLU A 13 -23.23 -15.43 -13.98
CA GLU A 13 -23.36 -14.13 -14.64
C GLU A 13 -21.99 -13.60 -15.10
N TYR A 14 -20.97 -13.77 -14.23
CA TYR A 14 -19.60 -13.35 -14.54
C TYR A 14 -18.76 -14.42 -15.27
N ASN A 15 -19.38 -15.51 -15.78
CA ASN A 15 -18.72 -16.61 -16.50
C ASN A 15 -17.48 -17.18 -15.79
N THR A 16 -17.55 -17.32 -14.47
CA THR A 16 -16.47 -17.83 -13.63
C THR A 16 -16.88 -19.08 -12.85
N SER A 17 -15.99 -19.63 -12.05
CA SER A 17 -16.22 -20.79 -11.20
C SER A 17 -15.42 -20.69 -9.91
N ILE A 18 -15.84 -21.43 -8.87
CA ILE A 18 -15.15 -21.45 -7.57
C ILE A 18 -13.65 -21.76 -7.74
N GLN A 19 -13.30 -22.69 -8.65
CA GLN A 19 -11.89 -23.05 -8.89
C GLN A 19 -11.10 -21.90 -9.53
N LYS A 20 -11.70 -21.18 -10.48
CA LYS A 20 -11.07 -19.99 -11.10
C LYS A 20 -10.89 -18.88 -10.09
N GLU A 21 -11.91 -18.61 -9.26
CA GLU A 21 -11.86 -17.61 -8.20
C GLU A 21 -10.82 -17.96 -7.14
N LEU A 22 -10.67 -19.23 -6.77
CA LEU A 22 -9.61 -19.72 -5.88
C LEU A 22 -8.22 -19.49 -6.46
N LEU A 23 -8.01 -19.87 -7.74
CA LEU A 23 -6.75 -19.65 -8.43
C LEU A 23 -6.40 -18.18 -8.52
N ALA A 24 -7.39 -17.35 -8.85
CA ALA A 24 -7.24 -15.90 -8.92
C ALA A 24 -6.91 -15.30 -7.53
N GLY A 25 -7.60 -15.76 -6.47
CA GLY A 25 -7.31 -15.35 -5.10
C GLY A 25 -5.92 -15.74 -4.66
N PHE A 26 -5.48 -16.96 -4.98
CA PHE A 26 -4.12 -17.39 -4.71
C PHE A 26 -3.08 -16.56 -5.50
N THR A 27 -3.33 -16.30 -6.78
CA THR A 27 -2.44 -15.47 -7.62
C THR A 27 -2.30 -14.06 -7.06
N THR A 28 -3.41 -13.41 -6.70
CA THR A 28 -3.37 -12.08 -6.07
C THR A 28 -2.65 -12.14 -4.72
N PHE A 29 -2.98 -13.13 -3.87
CA PHE A 29 -2.32 -13.27 -2.58
C PHE A 29 -0.80 -13.37 -2.73
N VAL A 30 -0.30 -14.24 -3.60
CA VAL A 30 1.15 -14.42 -3.82
C VAL A 30 1.82 -13.15 -4.34
N THR A 31 1.12 -12.34 -5.14
CA THR A 31 1.68 -11.07 -5.65
C THR A 31 1.74 -9.97 -4.59
N MET A 32 0.84 -9.98 -3.59
CA MET A 32 0.80 -8.96 -2.53
C MET A 32 1.28 -9.46 -1.16
N ALA A 33 1.60 -10.76 -1.01
CA ALA A 33 2.01 -11.36 0.27
C ALA A 33 3.30 -10.79 0.87
N TYR A 34 4.13 -10.10 0.06
CA TYR A 34 5.32 -9.42 0.57
C TYR A 34 5.01 -8.39 1.68
N ILE A 35 3.77 -7.89 1.73
CA ILE A 35 3.33 -6.91 2.75
C ILE A 35 3.42 -7.47 4.17
N VAL A 36 3.25 -8.79 4.34
CA VAL A 36 3.34 -9.43 5.66
C VAL A 36 4.76 -9.39 6.25
N PHE A 37 5.76 -9.14 5.43
CA PHE A 37 7.15 -8.92 5.85
C PHE A 37 7.45 -7.43 5.96
N VAL A 38 7.10 -6.67 4.95
CA VAL A 38 7.47 -5.26 4.80
C VAL A 38 6.76 -4.38 5.83
N ASN A 39 5.44 -4.55 6.02
CA ASN A 39 4.69 -3.70 6.95
C ASN A 39 5.19 -3.83 8.40
N PRO A 40 5.36 -5.04 8.99
CA PRO A 40 5.88 -5.17 10.33
C PRO A 40 7.28 -4.61 10.51
N GLN A 41 8.16 -4.74 9.51
CA GLN A 41 9.51 -4.18 9.55
C GLN A 41 9.48 -2.66 9.57
N ILE A 42 8.69 -2.02 8.72
CA ILE A 42 8.56 -0.57 8.68
C ILE A 42 7.96 -0.05 9.99
N MET A 43 6.88 -0.65 10.47
CA MET A 43 6.21 -0.21 11.70
C MET A 43 7.06 -0.46 12.96
N ALA A 44 7.93 -1.48 12.96
CA ALA A 44 8.89 -1.72 14.04
C ALA A 44 9.91 -0.57 14.18
N LEU A 45 10.26 0.13 13.11
CA LEU A 45 11.10 1.33 13.15
C LEU A 45 10.40 2.51 13.85
N ALA A 46 9.07 2.49 13.94
CA ALA A 46 8.28 3.42 14.75
C ALA A 46 8.17 3.01 16.23
N GLY A 47 8.83 1.91 16.65
CA GLY A 47 8.79 1.40 18.01
C GLY A 47 7.65 0.42 18.32
N MET A 48 6.90 -0.03 17.31
CA MET A 48 5.86 -1.04 17.47
C MET A 48 6.44 -2.45 17.54
N ASP A 49 5.77 -3.36 18.27
CA ASP A 49 6.17 -4.77 18.30
C ASP A 49 5.97 -5.45 16.93
N GLN A 50 7.05 -5.93 16.34
CA GLN A 50 7.04 -6.49 14.99
C GLN A 50 6.13 -7.72 14.86
N GLY A 51 6.10 -8.60 15.88
CA GLY A 51 5.27 -9.79 15.87
C GLY A 51 3.78 -9.45 15.97
N ALA A 52 3.43 -8.51 16.83
CA ALA A 52 2.06 -8.04 16.98
C ALA A 52 1.57 -7.32 15.70
N VAL A 53 2.40 -6.48 15.08
CA VAL A 53 2.08 -5.82 13.80
C VAL A 53 1.93 -6.85 12.68
N PHE A 54 2.73 -7.92 12.64
CA PHE A 54 2.57 -8.99 11.67
C PHE A 54 1.17 -9.63 11.76
N VAL A 55 0.74 -9.99 12.98
CA VAL A 55 -0.61 -10.54 13.22
C VAL A 55 -1.69 -9.52 12.87
N GLY A 56 -1.52 -8.27 13.30
CA GLY A 56 -2.43 -7.17 12.98
C GLY A 56 -2.57 -6.95 11.47
N THR A 57 -1.46 -7.00 10.72
CA THR A 57 -1.44 -6.91 9.26
C THR A 57 -2.28 -8.02 8.62
N CYS A 58 -2.09 -9.27 9.04
CA CYS A 58 -2.84 -10.41 8.52
C CYS A 58 -4.34 -10.30 8.83
N ILE A 59 -4.70 -9.91 10.05
CA ILE A 59 -6.10 -9.74 10.47
C ILE A 59 -6.75 -8.58 9.69
N ALA A 60 -6.10 -7.43 9.64
CA ALA A 60 -6.63 -6.26 8.93
C ALA A 60 -6.82 -6.53 7.44
N ALA A 61 -5.84 -7.17 6.77
CA ALA A 61 -5.94 -7.56 5.37
C ALA A 61 -7.06 -8.60 5.15
N ALA A 62 -7.18 -9.59 6.03
CA ALA A 62 -8.24 -10.60 5.95
C ALA A 62 -9.63 -9.96 6.09
N LEU A 63 -9.84 -9.12 7.09
CA LEU A 63 -11.11 -8.40 7.30
C LEU A 63 -11.44 -7.50 6.12
N ALA A 64 -10.45 -6.80 5.58
CA ALA A 64 -10.59 -5.93 4.43
C ALA A 64 -11.04 -6.71 3.18
N CYS A 65 -10.36 -7.81 2.88
CA CYS A 65 -10.69 -8.67 1.75
C CYS A 65 -12.08 -9.32 1.93
N LEU A 66 -12.44 -9.73 3.16
CA LEU A 66 -13.78 -10.27 3.46
C LEU A 66 -14.86 -9.21 3.24
N LEU A 67 -14.68 -7.99 3.73
CA LEU A 67 -15.63 -6.91 3.51
C LEU A 67 -15.75 -6.54 2.03
N MET A 68 -14.65 -6.45 1.30
CA MET A 68 -14.66 -6.21 -0.14
C MET A 68 -15.41 -7.32 -0.89
N GLY A 69 -15.13 -8.58 -0.55
CA GLY A 69 -15.76 -9.74 -1.19
C GLY A 69 -17.23 -9.85 -0.91
N LEU A 70 -17.65 -9.73 0.35
CA LEU A 70 -19.04 -9.93 0.76
C LEU A 70 -19.94 -8.74 0.45
N PHE A 71 -19.43 -7.52 0.60
CA PHE A 71 -20.24 -6.31 0.48
C PHE A 71 -20.25 -5.72 -0.94
N ALA A 72 -19.09 -5.67 -1.59
CA ALA A 72 -18.95 -5.11 -2.93
C ALA A 72 -19.01 -6.15 -4.06
N ASN A 73 -18.73 -7.42 -3.75
CA ASN A 73 -18.55 -8.50 -4.72
C ASN A 73 -17.44 -8.22 -5.74
N TRP A 74 -16.32 -7.63 -5.31
CA TRP A 74 -15.20 -7.25 -6.17
C TRP A 74 -13.98 -8.15 -5.96
N PRO A 75 -13.25 -8.52 -7.03
CA PRO A 75 -12.06 -9.37 -6.96
C PRO A 75 -10.80 -8.59 -6.56
N VAL A 76 -10.88 -7.81 -5.48
CA VAL A 76 -9.82 -6.89 -5.05
C VAL A 76 -9.27 -7.30 -3.69
N GLY A 77 -7.95 -7.47 -3.63
CA GLY A 77 -7.21 -7.64 -2.38
C GLY A 77 -6.90 -6.29 -1.73
N LEU A 78 -7.02 -6.23 -0.41
CA LEU A 78 -6.70 -5.07 0.39
C LEU A 78 -5.71 -5.45 1.48
N ALA A 79 -4.77 -4.54 1.76
CA ALA A 79 -3.80 -4.68 2.84
C ALA A 79 -3.25 -3.28 3.22
N PRO A 80 -2.42 -3.15 4.28
CA PRO A 80 -1.80 -1.89 4.64
C PRO A 80 -1.04 -1.26 3.48
N GLY A 81 -1.29 0.04 3.21
CA GLY A 81 -0.70 0.77 2.10
C GLY A 81 0.74 1.18 2.38
N MET A 82 1.68 0.77 1.50
CA MET A 82 3.12 0.94 1.75
C MET A 82 3.56 2.38 1.86
N GLY A 83 3.04 3.28 1.03
CA GLY A 83 3.37 4.71 1.12
C GLY A 83 2.90 5.34 2.42
N LEU A 84 1.73 4.94 2.87
CA LEU A 84 1.14 5.43 4.13
C LEU A 84 1.89 4.88 5.35
N ASN A 85 2.40 3.63 5.29
CA ASN A 85 3.28 3.06 6.33
C ASN A 85 4.57 3.86 6.46
N ALA A 86 5.16 4.21 5.33
CA ALA A 86 6.38 4.98 5.29
C ALA A 86 6.17 6.39 5.86
N PHE A 87 5.10 7.07 5.49
CA PHE A 87 4.72 8.37 6.05
C PHE A 87 4.47 8.28 7.56
N PHE A 88 3.74 7.26 7.99
CA PHE A 88 3.51 6.98 9.42
C PHE A 88 4.83 6.88 10.18
N THR A 89 5.71 6.00 9.73
CA THR A 89 6.93 5.65 10.48
C THR A 89 8.00 6.72 10.39
N PHE A 90 8.31 7.19 9.19
CA PHE A 90 9.47 8.06 9.00
C PHE A 90 9.14 9.53 9.23
N THR A 91 7.97 9.99 8.80
CA THR A 91 7.59 11.38 8.96
C THR A 91 6.90 11.61 10.31
N VAL A 92 5.77 10.93 10.58
CA VAL A 92 4.97 11.28 11.75
C VAL A 92 5.68 10.88 13.05
N VAL A 93 6.21 9.66 13.12
CA VAL A 93 6.90 9.18 14.32
C VAL A 93 8.37 9.62 14.33
N GLY A 94 9.10 9.40 13.22
CA GLY A 94 10.54 9.60 13.17
C GLY A 94 10.97 11.06 13.14
N GLU A 95 10.38 11.88 12.29
CA GLU A 95 10.78 13.30 12.09
C GLU A 95 10.01 14.23 13.01
N LEU A 96 8.68 14.11 13.05
CA LEU A 96 7.84 14.99 13.87
C LEU A 96 7.80 14.58 15.34
N GLY A 97 8.30 13.40 15.70
CA GLY A 97 8.50 12.94 17.08
C GLY A 97 7.22 12.56 17.82
N TYR A 98 6.12 12.34 17.11
CA TYR A 98 4.88 11.85 17.75
C TYR A 98 5.00 10.37 18.11
N SER A 99 4.31 9.95 19.19
CA SER A 99 4.21 8.53 19.51
C SER A 99 3.42 7.78 18.41
N TRP A 100 3.70 6.48 18.24
CA TRP A 100 2.99 5.68 17.25
C TRP A 100 1.51 5.51 17.59
N GLU A 101 1.11 5.62 18.87
CA GLU A 101 -0.28 5.61 19.31
C GLU A 101 -1.05 6.84 18.80
N ILE A 102 -0.44 8.04 18.87
CA ILE A 102 -1.00 9.27 18.30
C ILE A 102 -1.06 9.18 16.78
N ALA A 103 -0.01 8.65 16.15
CA ALA A 103 0.01 8.42 14.71
C ALA A 103 -1.13 7.47 14.27
N LEU A 104 -1.38 6.37 15.00
CA LEU A 104 -2.55 5.48 14.77
C LEU A 104 -3.87 6.21 14.98
N GLY A 105 -3.97 7.08 15.99
CA GLY A 105 -5.13 7.95 16.21
C GLY A 105 -5.40 8.84 15.00
N SER A 106 -4.35 9.40 14.38
CA SER A 106 -4.46 10.22 13.17
C SER A 106 -4.94 9.41 11.96
N VAL A 107 -4.43 8.18 11.80
CA VAL A 107 -4.90 7.23 10.77
C VAL A 107 -6.38 6.89 10.98
N PHE A 108 -6.79 6.66 12.24
CA PHE A 108 -8.19 6.41 12.58
C PHE A 108 -9.07 7.59 12.17
N LEU A 109 -8.71 8.82 12.53
CA LEU A 109 -9.47 10.02 12.18
C LEU A 109 -9.55 10.20 10.66
N ALA A 110 -8.44 10.03 9.95
CA ALA A 110 -8.41 10.09 8.49
C ALA A 110 -9.33 9.02 7.85
N GLY A 111 -9.30 7.78 8.37
CA GLY A 111 -10.16 6.69 7.92
C GLY A 111 -11.66 6.96 8.17
N VAL A 112 -12.01 7.51 9.33
CA VAL A 112 -13.39 7.93 9.64
C VAL A 112 -13.84 9.04 8.70
N LEU A 113 -13.01 10.05 8.45
CA LEU A 113 -13.31 11.11 7.48
C LEU A 113 -13.48 10.53 6.08
N PHE A 114 -12.61 9.61 5.65
CA PHE A 114 -12.72 8.94 4.36
C PHE A 114 -14.01 8.15 4.24
N PHE A 115 -14.42 7.44 5.29
CA PHE A 115 -15.70 6.73 5.32
C PHE A 115 -16.89 7.69 5.20
N LEU A 116 -16.91 8.77 5.98
CA LEU A 116 -17.96 9.79 5.91
C LEU A 116 -18.06 10.41 4.50
N MET A 117 -16.92 10.66 3.86
CA MET A 117 -16.88 11.15 2.48
C MET A 117 -17.38 10.10 1.49
N SER A 118 -17.10 8.82 1.72
CA SER A 118 -17.55 7.72 0.84
C SER A 118 -19.06 7.46 0.94
N VAL A 119 -19.68 7.83 2.06
CA VAL A 119 -21.16 7.76 2.24
C VAL A 119 -21.86 8.98 1.65
N THR A 120 -21.16 10.11 1.57
CA THR A 120 -21.68 11.38 1.02
C THR A 120 -21.20 11.60 -0.41
N ARG A 121 -21.78 12.60 -1.12
CA ARG A 121 -21.31 13.02 -2.45
C ARG A 121 -20.04 13.88 -2.41
N LEU A 122 -19.52 14.17 -1.21
CA LEU A 122 -18.36 15.03 -1.01
C LEU A 122 -17.10 14.47 -1.69
N ARG A 123 -16.95 13.14 -1.72
CA ARG A 123 -15.85 12.47 -2.38
C ARG A 123 -15.80 12.74 -3.89
N SER A 124 -16.91 12.57 -4.61
CA SER A 124 -16.96 12.85 -6.05
C SER A 124 -16.59 14.31 -6.33
N TRP A 125 -17.15 15.23 -5.54
CA TRP A 125 -16.81 16.64 -5.65
C TRP A 125 -15.32 16.92 -5.44
N MET A 126 -14.68 16.29 -4.45
CA MET A 126 -13.22 16.46 -4.20
C MET A 126 -12.39 15.90 -5.35
N ILE A 127 -12.73 14.70 -5.83
CA ILE A 127 -11.98 14.07 -6.94
C ILE A 127 -12.09 14.94 -8.20
N ASP A 128 -13.28 15.46 -8.51
CA ASP A 128 -13.51 16.29 -9.69
C ASP A 128 -12.84 17.68 -9.56
N SER A 129 -12.66 18.17 -8.33
CA SER A 129 -12.03 19.48 -8.08
C SER A 129 -10.51 19.47 -8.21
N ILE A 130 -9.85 18.31 -8.18
CA ILE A 130 -8.38 18.22 -8.24
C ILE A 130 -7.95 17.77 -9.64
N PRO A 131 -7.08 18.54 -10.34
CA PRO A 131 -6.57 18.17 -11.64
C PRO A 131 -5.95 16.78 -11.69
N LEU A 132 -6.16 16.09 -12.80
CA LEU A 132 -5.66 14.71 -12.96
C LEU A 132 -4.15 14.60 -12.77
N ASN A 133 -3.37 15.58 -13.26
CA ASN A 133 -1.93 15.58 -13.09
C ASN A 133 -1.50 15.59 -11.63
N LEU A 134 -2.18 16.37 -10.76
CA LEU A 134 -1.86 16.40 -9.33
C LEU A 134 -2.21 15.08 -8.64
N ARG A 135 -3.33 14.46 -9.02
CA ARG A 135 -3.73 13.14 -8.49
C ARG A 135 -2.71 12.05 -8.85
N ILE A 136 -2.26 12.02 -10.10
CA ILE A 136 -1.21 11.10 -10.54
C ILE A 136 0.10 11.38 -9.81
N ALA A 137 0.45 12.65 -9.64
CA ALA A 137 1.67 13.08 -8.98
C ALA A 137 1.76 12.65 -7.53
N MET A 138 0.63 12.65 -6.78
CA MET A 138 0.61 12.16 -5.40
C MET A 138 1.00 10.68 -5.34
N GLY A 139 0.42 9.82 -6.18
CA GLY A 139 0.78 8.41 -6.24
C GLY A 139 2.24 8.18 -6.67
N ALA A 140 2.70 8.90 -7.69
CA ALA A 140 4.08 8.79 -8.17
C ALA A 140 5.11 9.31 -7.15
N GLY A 141 4.81 10.42 -6.46
CA GLY A 141 5.66 10.97 -5.40
C GLY A 141 5.80 10.02 -4.21
N VAL A 142 4.69 9.41 -3.79
CA VAL A 142 4.69 8.35 -2.77
C VAL A 142 5.48 7.13 -3.26
N GLY A 143 5.33 6.74 -4.52
CA GLY A 143 6.12 5.67 -5.12
C GLY A 143 7.63 5.97 -5.07
N LEU A 144 8.05 7.17 -5.47
CA LEU A 144 9.45 7.58 -5.41
C LEU A 144 9.97 7.61 -3.96
N PHE A 145 9.15 8.02 -3.01
CA PHE A 145 9.48 8.00 -1.58
C PHE A 145 9.74 6.59 -1.06
N ILE A 146 8.88 5.62 -1.43
CA ILE A 146 9.08 4.21 -1.08
C ILE A 146 10.40 3.68 -1.67
N GLY A 147 10.69 4.01 -2.92
CA GLY A 147 11.93 3.64 -3.59
C GLY A 147 13.16 4.21 -2.89
N PHE A 148 13.08 5.47 -2.46
CA PHE A 148 14.14 6.13 -1.69
C PHE A 148 14.38 5.42 -0.35
N ILE A 149 13.30 5.04 0.37
CA ILE A 149 13.38 4.26 1.60
C ILE A 149 14.02 2.89 1.33
N GLY A 150 13.62 2.21 0.25
CA GLY A 150 14.22 0.94 -0.16
C GLY A 150 15.73 1.07 -0.43
N LEU A 151 16.15 2.08 -1.17
CA LEU A 151 17.57 2.35 -1.44
C LEU A 151 18.36 2.64 -0.16
N LYS A 152 17.77 3.42 0.77
CA LYS A 152 18.37 3.73 2.07
C LYS A 152 18.45 2.50 2.96
N SER A 153 17.36 1.74 3.12
CA SER A 153 17.29 0.54 3.97
C SER A 153 18.20 -0.58 3.45
N GLY A 154 18.36 -0.68 2.14
CA GLY A 154 19.29 -1.60 1.51
C GLY A 154 20.76 -1.14 1.56
N GLY A 155 21.06 0.04 2.10
CA GLY A 155 22.42 0.59 2.14
C GLY A 155 22.99 0.96 0.76
N ILE A 156 22.13 0.99 -0.30
CA ILE A 156 22.54 1.35 -1.66
C ILE A 156 22.85 2.85 -1.75
N ILE A 157 22.06 3.66 -1.04
CA ILE A 157 22.36 5.07 -0.84
C ILE A 157 22.57 5.36 0.65
N VAL A 158 23.54 6.20 0.96
CA VAL A 158 23.87 6.61 2.33
C VAL A 158 24.04 8.12 2.42
N SER A 159 23.94 8.67 3.62
CA SER A 159 24.16 10.09 3.88
C SER A 159 25.60 10.49 3.56
N ASN A 160 25.77 11.74 3.12
CA ASN A 160 27.08 12.37 2.89
C ASN A 160 26.96 13.87 3.19
N ASP A 161 27.86 14.40 3.99
CA ASP A 161 27.78 15.79 4.46
C ASP A 161 27.95 16.83 3.31
N ALA A 162 28.69 16.47 2.25
CA ALA A 162 28.95 17.38 1.14
C ALA A 162 27.86 17.36 0.05
N THR A 163 27.27 16.18 -0.20
CA THR A 163 26.32 15.97 -1.32
C THR A 163 24.94 15.49 -0.85
N PHE A 164 24.70 15.45 0.46
CA PHE A 164 23.55 14.86 1.16
C PHE A 164 23.45 13.35 0.97
N LEU A 165 23.69 12.85 -0.24
CA LEU A 165 23.59 11.43 -0.58
C LEU A 165 24.81 11.00 -1.41
N LYS A 166 25.25 9.75 -1.20
CA LYS A 166 26.23 9.05 -2.04
C LYS A 166 25.89 7.58 -2.18
N LEU A 167 26.51 6.91 -3.14
CA LEU A 167 26.46 5.46 -3.26
C LEU A 167 27.09 4.82 -2.02
N GLY A 168 26.37 3.83 -1.45
CA GLY A 168 26.86 3.04 -0.34
C GLY A 168 27.97 2.08 -0.75
N ASP A 169 28.50 1.37 0.22
CA ASP A 169 29.55 0.36 -0.01
C ASP A 169 28.91 -0.94 -0.53
N LEU A 170 29.05 -1.18 -1.84
CA LEU A 170 28.57 -2.40 -2.49
C LEU A 170 29.36 -3.67 -2.10
N SER A 171 30.47 -3.52 -1.41
CA SER A 171 31.21 -4.66 -0.84
C SER A 171 30.56 -5.17 0.46
N ASN A 172 29.67 -4.38 1.08
CA ASN A 172 28.90 -4.81 2.25
C ASN A 172 27.90 -5.90 1.83
N GLN A 173 27.89 -7.01 2.58
CA GLN A 173 27.05 -8.18 2.28
C GLN A 173 25.55 -7.84 2.26
N GLU A 174 25.07 -6.99 3.16
CA GLU A 174 23.66 -6.59 3.22
C GLU A 174 23.28 -5.73 2.00
N THR A 175 24.17 -4.79 1.61
CA THR A 175 23.95 -3.92 0.44
C THR A 175 23.97 -4.72 -0.87
N LEU A 176 24.94 -5.66 -0.99
CA LEU A 176 24.98 -6.56 -2.14
C LEU A 176 23.74 -7.45 -2.22
N LEU A 177 23.30 -7.97 -1.08
CA LEU A 177 22.10 -8.80 -1.00
C LEU A 177 20.83 -8.03 -1.39
N ALA A 178 20.69 -6.77 -0.97
CA ALA A 178 19.58 -5.90 -1.38
C ALA A 178 19.58 -5.62 -2.88
N ALA A 179 20.75 -5.34 -3.46
CA ALA A 179 20.89 -5.11 -4.90
C ALA A 179 20.57 -6.37 -5.71
N LEU A 180 21.08 -7.53 -5.31
CA LEU A 180 20.79 -8.81 -5.94
C LEU A 180 19.30 -9.18 -5.81
N GLY A 181 18.70 -8.93 -4.65
CA GLY A 181 17.27 -9.12 -4.42
C GLY A 181 16.41 -8.30 -5.38
N PHE A 182 16.73 -7.02 -5.55
CA PHE A 182 16.06 -6.15 -6.52
C PHE A 182 16.21 -6.66 -7.96
N LEU A 183 17.41 -7.04 -8.37
CA LEU A 183 17.66 -7.56 -9.72
C LEU A 183 16.90 -8.87 -9.97
N LEU A 184 16.88 -9.78 -8.99
CA LEU A 184 16.13 -11.03 -9.08
C LEU A 184 14.63 -10.77 -9.24
N ILE A 185 14.05 -9.91 -8.40
CA ILE A 185 12.64 -9.50 -8.52
C ILE A 185 12.36 -8.93 -9.91
N SER A 186 13.22 -8.04 -10.40
CA SER A 186 13.08 -7.40 -11.70
C SER A 186 13.10 -8.42 -12.86
N VAL A 187 14.02 -9.37 -12.83
CA VAL A 187 14.10 -10.44 -13.85
C VAL A 187 12.86 -11.33 -13.83
N LEU A 188 12.40 -11.73 -12.63
CA LEU A 188 11.18 -12.56 -12.51
C LEU A 188 9.94 -11.80 -13.00
N ALA A 189 9.84 -10.50 -12.68
CA ALA A 189 8.74 -9.67 -13.10
C ALA A 189 8.71 -9.43 -14.61
N ILE A 190 9.87 -9.18 -15.26
CA ILE A 190 9.98 -9.08 -16.71
C ILE A 190 9.55 -10.39 -17.37
N ARG A 191 9.85 -11.53 -16.76
CA ARG A 191 9.40 -12.85 -17.21
C ARG A 191 7.93 -13.13 -16.88
N LYS A 192 7.21 -12.17 -16.32
CA LYS A 192 5.79 -12.28 -15.92
C LYS A 192 5.52 -13.45 -14.95
N VAL A 193 6.48 -13.77 -14.08
CA VAL A 193 6.30 -14.81 -13.06
C VAL A 193 5.36 -14.28 -11.97
N PRO A 194 4.21 -14.94 -11.74
CA PRO A 194 3.31 -14.53 -10.65
C PRO A 194 4.03 -14.57 -9.30
N GLY A 195 3.88 -13.54 -8.48
CA GLY A 195 4.54 -13.46 -7.17
C GLY A 195 6.05 -13.19 -7.24
N ALA A 196 6.55 -12.58 -8.32
CA ALA A 196 7.96 -12.24 -8.50
C ALA A 196 8.58 -11.58 -7.25
N ILE A 197 7.84 -10.67 -6.61
CA ILE A 197 8.29 -9.97 -5.39
C ILE A 197 8.45 -10.96 -4.23
N LEU A 198 7.43 -11.80 -3.97
CA LEU A 198 7.48 -12.80 -2.89
C LEU A 198 8.63 -13.80 -3.11
N ILE A 199 8.75 -14.34 -4.33
CA ILE A 199 9.81 -15.27 -4.70
C ILE A 199 11.18 -14.61 -4.51
N GLY A 200 11.33 -13.37 -4.94
CA GLY A 200 12.57 -12.61 -4.78
C GLY A 200 12.94 -12.40 -3.31
N VAL A 201 11.98 -11.95 -2.48
CA VAL A 201 12.20 -11.78 -1.03
C VAL A 201 12.59 -13.09 -0.37
N LEU A 202 11.85 -14.17 -0.63
CA LEU A 202 12.15 -15.48 -0.04
C LEU A 202 13.49 -16.05 -0.52
N SER A 203 13.80 -15.91 -1.83
CA SER A 203 15.10 -16.34 -2.36
C SER A 203 16.25 -15.56 -1.74
N THR A 204 16.12 -14.25 -1.60
CA THR A 204 17.12 -13.40 -0.95
C THR A 204 17.28 -13.76 0.53
N THR A 205 16.18 -14.08 1.21
CA THR A 205 16.21 -14.58 2.60
C THR A 205 16.91 -15.93 2.70
N LEU A 206 16.69 -16.85 1.77
CA LEU A 206 17.40 -18.13 1.72
C LEU A 206 18.91 -17.95 1.50
N VAL A 207 19.30 -16.99 0.66
CA VAL A 207 20.72 -16.64 0.49
C VAL A 207 21.30 -16.10 1.80
N ALA A 208 20.61 -15.18 2.48
CA ALA A 208 21.02 -14.66 3.79
C ALA A 208 21.20 -15.79 4.83
N LEU A 209 20.29 -16.76 4.83
CA LEU A 209 20.37 -17.94 5.72
C LEU A 209 21.59 -18.81 5.38
N ALA A 210 21.84 -19.06 4.09
CA ALA A 210 22.98 -19.88 3.64
C ALA A 210 24.33 -19.25 3.99
N PHE A 211 24.41 -17.92 4.01
CA PHE A 211 25.59 -17.17 4.44
C PHE A 211 25.67 -16.95 5.97
N GLY A 212 24.73 -17.50 6.74
CA GLY A 212 24.72 -17.37 8.20
C GLY A 212 24.40 -15.96 8.73
N MET A 213 23.83 -15.09 7.90
CA MET A 213 23.45 -13.73 8.28
C MET A 213 22.20 -13.70 9.18
N ILE A 214 21.37 -14.72 9.10
CA ILE A 214 20.14 -14.89 9.88
C ILE A 214 20.05 -16.31 10.43
N GLN A 215 19.28 -16.47 11.52
CA GLN A 215 19.07 -17.79 12.14
C GLN A 215 17.70 -18.34 11.81
N TYR A 216 17.62 -19.62 11.49
CA TYR A 216 16.37 -20.31 11.22
C TYR A 216 15.64 -20.69 12.52
N ASN A 217 14.43 -20.20 12.71
CA ASN A 217 13.64 -20.39 13.93
C ASN A 217 12.39 -21.29 13.72
N GLY A 218 12.34 -22.04 12.63
CA GLY A 218 11.18 -22.91 12.28
C GLY A 218 10.31 -22.31 11.16
N LEU A 219 9.36 -23.13 10.69
CA LEU A 219 8.41 -22.70 9.63
C LEU A 219 7.06 -22.30 10.20
N VAL A 220 6.57 -23.00 11.21
CA VAL A 220 5.21 -22.85 11.73
C VAL A 220 5.26 -22.67 13.24
N SER A 221 4.49 -21.72 13.74
CA SER A 221 4.24 -21.53 15.17
C SER A 221 2.84 -20.99 15.40
N MET A 222 2.42 -20.95 16.68
CA MET A 222 1.25 -20.15 17.04
C MET A 222 1.52 -18.68 16.73
N PRO A 223 0.51 -17.94 16.25
CA PRO A 223 0.66 -16.50 15.99
C PRO A 223 1.15 -15.76 17.23
N PRO A 224 2.06 -14.77 17.08
CA PRO A 224 2.44 -13.87 18.16
C PRO A 224 1.24 -13.16 18.80
N SER A 225 1.40 -12.70 20.05
CA SER A 225 0.35 -11.94 20.74
C SER A 225 0.08 -10.62 20.04
N LEU A 226 -1.19 -10.28 19.87
CA LEU A 226 -1.64 -8.99 19.34
C LEU A 226 -1.69 -7.89 20.42
N GLU A 227 -1.64 -8.26 21.70
CA GLU A 227 -1.84 -7.38 22.85
C GLU A 227 -0.99 -6.08 22.81
N PRO A 228 0.29 -6.09 22.38
CA PRO A 228 1.12 -4.89 22.36
C PRO A 228 0.57 -3.76 21.49
N VAL A 229 -0.25 -4.06 20.47
CA VAL A 229 -0.77 -3.06 19.52
C VAL A 229 -2.30 -2.96 19.49
N PHE A 230 -3.00 -3.94 20.09
CA PHE A 230 -4.46 -4.00 20.04
C PHE A 230 -5.11 -2.86 20.82
N LEU A 231 -5.91 -2.04 20.14
CA LEU A 231 -6.64 -0.89 20.71
C LEU A 231 -5.74 0.13 21.41
N LYS A 232 -4.46 0.26 21.02
CA LYS A 232 -3.51 1.18 21.63
C LYS A 232 -3.50 2.59 21.01
N LEU A 233 -4.37 2.85 20.02
CA LEU A 233 -4.45 4.15 19.35
C LEU A 233 -4.87 5.27 20.34
N ASP A 234 -4.20 6.40 20.27
CA ASP A 234 -4.55 7.61 21.04
C ASP A 234 -5.29 8.62 20.16
N ILE A 235 -6.64 8.51 20.17
CA ILE A 235 -7.50 9.41 19.40
C ILE A 235 -7.48 10.83 19.99
N LEU A 236 -7.41 10.97 21.33
CA LEU A 236 -7.44 12.27 21.98
C LEU A 236 -6.16 13.06 21.69
N GLY A 237 -5.01 12.40 21.72
CA GLY A 237 -3.74 13.00 21.31
C GLY A 237 -3.73 13.43 19.84
N ALA A 238 -4.44 12.69 18.99
CA ALA A 238 -4.58 13.00 17.57
C ALA A 238 -5.58 14.14 17.28
N LEU A 239 -6.44 14.52 18.20
CA LEU A 239 -7.39 15.65 18.06
C LEU A 239 -6.73 17.02 18.33
N ASN A 240 -5.45 17.16 18.08
CA ASN A 240 -4.72 18.42 18.23
C ASN A 240 -4.67 19.17 16.87
N ILE A 241 -4.66 20.50 16.92
CA ILE A 241 -4.58 21.36 15.72
C ILE A 241 -3.34 21.04 14.88
N SER A 242 -2.21 20.74 15.51
CA SER A 242 -0.98 20.34 14.82
C SER A 242 -1.12 19.03 14.03
N MET A 243 -2.08 18.17 14.37
CA MET A 243 -2.32 16.90 13.69
C MET A 243 -3.23 17.02 12.46
N ILE A 244 -3.91 18.15 12.27
CA ILE A 244 -4.85 18.33 11.14
C ILE A 244 -4.15 18.08 9.80
N THR A 245 -2.97 18.63 9.59
CA THR A 245 -2.20 18.45 8.37
C THR A 245 -1.85 16.97 8.14
N ILE A 246 -1.48 16.25 9.20
CA ILE A 246 -1.16 14.82 9.16
C ILE A 246 -2.40 14.00 8.80
N VAL A 247 -3.52 14.25 9.47
CA VAL A 247 -4.81 13.59 9.20
C VAL A 247 -5.26 13.83 7.75
N MET A 248 -5.16 15.09 7.28
CA MET A 248 -5.51 15.43 5.89
C MET A 248 -4.57 14.76 4.89
N SER A 249 -3.28 14.62 5.20
CA SER A 249 -2.33 13.92 4.32
C SER A 249 -2.65 12.43 4.21
N PHE A 250 -2.93 11.75 5.31
CA PHE A 250 -3.42 10.37 5.28
C PHE A 250 -4.71 10.25 4.48
N LEU A 251 -5.65 11.16 4.67
CA LEU A 251 -6.93 11.18 3.96
C LEU A 251 -6.73 11.32 2.44
N PHE A 252 -5.99 12.35 2.00
CA PHE A 252 -5.81 12.62 0.57
C PHE A 252 -5.08 11.49 -0.14
N VAL A 253 -3.96 11.02 0.43
CA VAL A 253 -3.19 9.92 -0.18
C VAL A 253 -4.05 8.67 -0.28
N ASN A 254 -4.74 8.28 0.79
CA ASN A 254 -5.60 7.10 0.79
C ASN A 254 -6.76 7.23 -0.22
N LEU A 255 -7.41 8.39 -0.26
CA LEU A 255 -8.53 8.68 -1.18
C LEU A 255 -8.11 8.50 -2.66
N PHE A 256 -6.96 9.06 -3.04
CA PHE A 256 -6.53 9.04 -4.44
C PHE A 256 -5.93 7.70 -4.84
N ASP A 257 -5.16 7.08 -3.95
CA ASP A 257 -4.58 5.75 -4.16
C ASP A 257 -5.68 4.69 -4.35
N THR A 258 -6.61 4.62 -3.42
CA THR A 258 -7.77 3.71 -3.50
C THR A 258 -8.60 3.94 -4.75
N THR A 259 -8.91 5.20 -5.07
CA THR A 259 -9.78 5.49 -6.23
C THR A 259 -9.11 5.08 -7.54
N GLY A 260 -7.82 5.40 -7.70
CA GLY A 260 -7.05 5.02 -8.89
C GLY A 260 -6.93 3.51 -9.04
N THR A 261 -6.63 2.82 -7.95
CA THR A 261 -6.45 1.37 -7.92
C THR A 261 -7.78 0.63 -8.21
N LEU A 262 -8.85 1.00 -7.52
CA LEU A 262 -10.17 0.36 -7.72
C LEU A 262 -10.65 0.50 -9.15
N LEU A 263 -10.59 1.71 -9.73
CA LEU A 263 -10.98 1.92 -11.12
C LEU A 263 -10.06 1.17 -12.09
N GLY A 264 -8.76 1.13 -11.83
CA GLY A 264 -7.80 0.37 -12.64
C GLY A 264 -8.10 -1.13 -12.66
N VAL A 265 -8.39 -1.72 -11.49
CA VAL A 265 -8.75 -3.14 -11.38
C VAL A 265 -10.14 -3.41 -11.98
N ALA A 266 -11.12 -2.53 -11.75
CA ALA A 266 -12.47 -2.65 -12.32
C ALA A 266 -12.45 -2.69 -13.84
N ASN A 267 -11.66 -1.81 -14.48
CA ASN A 267 -11.48 -1.81 -15.93
C ASN A 267 -10.90 -3.15 -16.44
N ARG A 268 -9.89 -3.68 -15.77
CA ARG A 268 -9.29 -4.98 -16.14
C ARG A 268 -10.22 -6.16 -15.88
N ALA A 269 -11.07 -6.06 -14.86
CA ALA A 269 -12.05 -7.09 -14.52
C ALA A 269 -13.30 -7.05 -15.40
N ASN A 270 -13.42 -6.08 -16.33
CA ASN A 270 -14.62 -5.81 -17.13
C ASN A 270 -15.86 -5.55 -16.24
N LEU A 271 -15.66 -4.85 -15.12
CA LEU A 271 -16.74 -4.41 -14.22
C LEU A 271 -17.21 -2.98 -14.56
N VAL A 272 -16.67 -2.37 -15.60
CA VAL A 272 -17.02 -1.02 -16.08
C VAL A 272 -17.88 -1.16 -17.33
N ASP A 273 -19.02 -0.48 -17.35
CA ASP A 273 -19.93 -0.43 -18.51
C ASP A 273 -19.39 0.48 -19.64
N ALA A 274 -20.11 0.52 -20.75
CA ALA A 274 -19.74 1.35 -21.91
C ALA A 274 -19.81 2.87 -21.61
N GLU A 275 -20.57 3.27 -20.61
CA GLU A 275 -20.73 4.63 -20.13
C GLU A 275 -19.65 5.02 -19.10
N GLY A 276 -18.77 4.07 -18.70
CA GLY A 276 -17.68 4.31 -17.76
C GLY A 276 -18.07 4.14 -16.28
N ASN A 277 -19.27 3.61 -15.97
CA ASN A 277 -19.69 3.34 -14.60
C ASN A 277 -19.24 1.94 -14.18
N ALA A 278 -18.72 1.82 -12.98
CA ALA A 278 -18.34 0.53 -12.41
C ALA A 278 -19.46 0.00 -11.50
N ASP A 279 -19.91 -1.24 -11.75
CA ASP A 279 -20.93 -1.89 -10.91
C ASP A 279 -20.44 -2.00 -9.46
N ASN A 280 -21.29 -1.61 -8.51
CA ASN A 280 -20.99 -1.62 -7.08
C ASN A 280 -19.75 -0.79 -6.62
N LEU A 281 -19.25 0.17 -7.41
CA LEU A 281 -18.13 1.02 -7.03
C LEU A 281 -18.34 1.69 -5.67
N ASP A 282 -19.54 2.22 -5.42
CA ASP A 282 -19.88 2.86 -4.14
C ASP A 282 -19.74 1.89 -2.96
N LYS A 283 -20.07 0.62 -3.15
CA LYS A 283 -19.91 -0.41 -2.11
C LYS A 283 -18.44 -0.75 -1.90
N ALA A 284 -17.67 -0.86 -2.99
CA ALA A 284 -16.23 -1.12 -2.92
C ALA A 284 -15.50 -0.01 -2.14
N LEU A 285 -15.87 1.23 -2.38
CA LEU A 285 -15.31 2.39 -1.70
C LEU A 285 -15.70 2.50 -0.23
N LYS A 286 -16.95 2.14 0.10
CA LYS A 286 -17.38 2.05 1.50
C LYS A 286 -16.69 0.91 2.22
N ALA A 287 -16.46 -0.23 1.57
CA ALA A 287 -15.71 -1.34 2.12
C ALA A 287 -14.27 -0.93 2.41
N ASP A 288 -13.57 -0.34 1.43
CA ASP A 288 -12.18 0.13 1.56
C ASP A 288 -12.04 1.18 2.68
N SER A 289 -12.86 2.22 2.65
CA SER A 289 -12.81 3.27 3.67
C SER A 289 -13.15 2.77 5.09
N SER A 290 -14.04 1.77 5.21
CA SER A 290 -14.35 1.17 6.51
C SER A 290 -13.14 0.47 7.12
N VAL A 291 -12.39 -0.28 6.33
CA VAL A 291 -11.24 -1.02 6.84
C VAL A 291 -10.03 -0.12 7.11
N SER A 292 -9.97 1.06 6.49
CA SER A 292 -8.93 2.05 6.76
C SER A 292 -8.91 2.50 8.22
N PHE A 293 -10.07 2.65 8.89
CA PHE A 293 -10.11 2.96 10.32
C PHE A 293 -10.21 1.70 11.20
N ILE A 294 -10.88 0.62 10.76
CA ILE A 294 -10.97 -0.63 11.53
C ILE A 294 -9.57 -1.25 11.70
N GLY A 295 -8.71 -1.19 10.68
CA GLY A 295 -7.35 -1.71 10.72
C GLY A 295 -6.50 -1.12 11.85
N THR A 296 -6.75 0.13 12.25
CA THR A 296 -6.01 0.79 13.32
C THR A 296 -6.19 0.13 14.68
N PHE A 297 -7.33 -0.52 14.93
CA PHE A 297 -7.58 -1.29 16.16
C PHE A 297 -6.61 -2.47 16.32
N PHE A 298 -6.09 -2.98 15.20
CA PHE A 298 -5.12 -4.06 15.16
C PHE A 298 -3.68 -3.57 14.99
N GLY A 299 -3.43 -2.28 15.20
CA GLY A 299 -2.11 -1.69 15.05
C GLY A 299 -1.63 -1.56 13.61
N CYS A 300 -2.56 -1.48 12.66
CA CYS A 300 -2.23 -1.30 11.24
C CYS A 300 -2.30 0.15 10.81
N SER A 301 -1.38 0.54 9.94
CA SER A 301 -1.46 1.74 9.11
C SER A 301 -2.68 1.67 8.18
N PRO A 302 -3.02 2.74 7.43
CA PRO A 302 -4.20 2.72 6.58
C PRO A 302 -4.21 1.53 5.62
N VAL A 303 -5.30 0.78 5.62
CA VAL A 303 -5.55 -0.31 4.68
C VAL A 303 -6.10 0.27 3.39
N THR A 304 -5.62 -0.18 2.24
CA THR A 304 -6.00 0.30 0.91
C THR A 304 -6.07 -0.84 -0.09
N SER A 305 -6.73 -0.60 -1.22
CA SER A 305 -6.83 -1.54 -2.33
C SER A 305 -5.49 -1.70 -3.06
N TYR A 306 -5.15 -2.91 -3.48
CA TYR A 306 -3.88 -3.26 -4.11
C TYR A 306 -4.01 -3.42 -5.62
N VAL A 307 -3.13 -2.76 -6.38
CA VAL A 307 -3.05 -2.86 -7.85
C VAL A 307 -2.64 -4.27 -8.31
N GLU A 308 -1.95 -5.03 -7.47
CA GLU A 308 -1.59 -6.43 -7.66
C GLU A 308 -2.82 -7.34 -7.83
N SER A 309 -4.00 -6.90 -7.42
CA SER A 309 -5.29 -7.58 -7.70
C SER A 309 -5.51 -7.80 -9.18
N SER A 310 -4.89 -6.98 -10.03
CA SER A 310 -4.92 -7.16 -11.48
C SER A 310 -4.37 -8.52 -11.93
N ALA A 311 -3.39 -9.09 -11.21
CA ALA A 311 -2.84 -10.40 -11.53
C ALA A 311 -3.88 -11.53 -11.33
N GLY A 312 -4.68 -11.45 -10.26
CA GLY A 312 -5.78 -12.39 -10.06
C GLY A 312 -6.91 -12.22 -11.07
N VAL A 313 -7.20 -10.98 -11.44
CA VAL A 313 -8.16 -10.68 -12.52
C VAL A 313 -7.70 -11.28 -13.84
N GLU A 314 -6.42 -11.16 -14.19
CA GLU A 314 -5.82 -11.80 -15.38
C GLU A 314 -5.86 -13.32 -15.28
N ALA A 315 -5.75 -13.90 -14.08
CA ALA A 315 -5.92 -15.34 -13.84
C ALA A 315 -7.39 -15.81 -13.87
N GLY A 316 -8.34 -14.91 -14.07
CA GLY A 316 -9.76 -15.21 -14.24
C GLY A 316 -10.67 -14.86 -13.09
N GLY A 317 -10.20 -14.15 -12.06
CA GLY A 317 -11.01 -13.60 -10.96
C GLY A 317 -11.98 -12.54 -11.46
N ARG A 318 -13.24 -12.62 -11.05
CA ARG A 318 -14.30 -11.70 -11.50
C ARG A 318 -15.20 -11.25 -10.37
N THR A 319 -15.18 -11.95 -9.24
CA THR A 319 -16.15 -11.75 -8.16
C THR A 319 -15.48 -11.58 -6.81
N GLY A 320 -16.25 -11.19 -5.81
CA GLY A 320 -15.79 -11.07 -4.43
C GLY A 320 -15.30 -12.38 -3.80
N LEU A 321 -15.60 -13.51 -4.42
CA LEU A 321 -15.09 -14.80 -3.94
C LEU A 321 -13.55 -14.86 -4.05
N THR A 322 -12.95 -14.23 -5.07
CA THR A 322 -11.50 -14.01 -5.16
C THR A 322 -10.98 -13.29 -3.91
N ALA A 323 -11.61 -12.18 -3.51
CA ALA A 323 -11.18 -11.42 -2.33
C ALA A 323 -11.31 -12.25 -1.03
N ILE A 324 -12.36 -13.05 -0.90
CA ILE A 324 -12.50 -13.94 0.26
C ILE A 324 -11.36 -14.96 0.34
N PHE A 325 -10.96 -15.56 -0.78
CA PHE A 325 -9.81 -16.47 -0.78
C PHE A 325 -8.51 -15.76 -0.41
N ILE A 326 -8.30 -14.52 -0.87
CA ILE A 326 -7.15 -13.71 -0.43
C ILE A 326 -7.15 -13.55 1.09
N GLY A 327 -8.30 -13.16 1.67
CA GLY A 327 -8.45 -13.01 3.12
C GLY A 327 -8.15 -14.31 3.89
N LEU A 328 -8.61 -15.45 3.39
CA LEU A 328 -8.30 -16.76 3.98
C LEU A 328 -6.81 -17.08 3.95
N PHE A 329 -6.11 -16.76 2.86
CA PHE A 329 -4.67 -16.96 2.77
C PHE A 329 -3.91 -16.06 3.76
N PHE A 330 -4.35 -14.81 4.00
CA PHE A 330 -3.77 -13.96 5.04
C PHE A 330 -3.96 -14.57 6.45
N ILE A 331 -5.13 -15.16 6.76
CA ILE A 331 -5.35 -15.84 8.04
C ILE A 331 -4.39 -17.04 8.18
N LEU A 332 -4.24 -17.84 7.14
CA LEU A 332 -3.29 -18.98 7.15
C LEU A 332 -1.84 -18.53 7.33
N THR A 333 -1.48 -17.38 6.79
CA THR A 333 -0.11 -16.82 6.90
C THR A 333 0.26 -16.46 8.33
N MET A 334 -0.68 -16.18 9.23
CA MET A 334 -0.38 -15.91 10.64
C MET A 334 0.40 -17.05 11.32
N PHE A 335 0.19 -18.28 10.90
CA PHE A 335 0.92 -19.45 11.42
C PHE A 335 2.33 -19.59 10.87
N LEU A 336 2.68 -18.80 9.83
CA LEU A 336 4.04 -18.75 9.25
C LEU A 336 4.88 -17.63 9.87
N SER A 337 4.53 -17.17 11.05
CA SER A 337 5.23 -16.06 11.74
C SER A 337 6.73 -16.27 11.91
N PRO A 338 7.28 -17.47 12.21
CA PRO A 338 8.73 -17.65 12.30
C PRO A 338 9.42 -17.36 10.97
N LEU A 339 8.81 -17.78 9.85
CA LEU A 339 9.32 -17.49 8.51
C LEU A 339 9.23 -16.00 8.17
N ALA A 340 8.14 -15.36 8.55
CA ALA A 340 7.94 -13.94 8.28
C ALA A 340 8.92 -13.04 9.04
N LEU A 341 9.20 -13.37 10.28
CA LEU A 341 10.04 -12.54 11.16
C LEU A 341 11.55 -12.68 10.92
N ILE A 342 11.99 -13.72 10.22
CA ILE A 342 13.41 -13.89 9.88
C ILE A 342 13.82 -13.18 8.58
N VAL A 343 12.88 -12.67 7.78
CA VAL A 343 13.15 -11.95 6.54
C VAL A 343 14.01 -10.72 6.85
N PRO A 344 15.24 -10.58 6.33
CA PRO A 344 16.09 -9.44 6.65
C PRO A 344 15.65 -8.17 5.89
N ALA A 345 15.98 -6.99 6.43
CA ALA A 345 15.68 -5.71 5.81
C ALA A 345 16.27 -5.57 4.40
N SER A 346 17.42 -6.17 4.13
CA SER A 346 18.03 -6.23 2.80
C SER A 346 17.17 -6.97 1.77
N ALA A 347 16.44 -8.02 2.18
CA ALA A 347 15.53 -8.73 1.27
C ALA A 347 14.28 -7.89 0.94
N THR A 348 13.73 -7.18 1.93
CA THR A 348 12.56 -6.31 1.71
C THR A 348 12.92 -5.00 1.01
N ALA A 349 14.15 -4.51 1.12
CA ALA A 349 14.64 -3.34 0.40
C ALA A 349 14.50 -3.49 -1.12
N GLY A 350 14.87 -4.64 -1.67
CA GLY A 350 14.69 -4.94 -3.10
C GLY A 350 13.22 -4.89 -3.53
N ALA A 351 12.31 -5.38 -2.69
CA ALA A 351 10.87 -5.30 -2.93
C ALA A 351 10.36 -3.85 -2.94
N LEU A 352 10.79 -3.02 -1.98
CA LEU A 352 10.41 -1.60 -1.91
C LEU A 352 10.85 -0.84 -3.16
N ILE A 353 12.08 -1.06 -3.63
CA ILE A 353 12.60 -0.43 -4.85
C ILE A 353 11.75 -0.87 -6.06
N TYR A 354 11.40 -2.15 -6.17
CA TYR A 354 10.60 -2.63 -7.28
C TYR A 354 9.17 -2.09 -7.26
N VAL A 355 8.51 -2.06 -6.08
CA VAL A 355 7.16 -1.50 -5.93
C VAL A 355 7.14 -0.01 -6.28
N SER A 356 8.20 0.72 -5.96
CA SER A 356 8.29 2.13 -6.35
C SER A 356 8.21 2.31 -7.86
N ILE A 357 8.86 1.43 -8.64
CA ILE A 357 8.80 1.45 -10.11
C ILE A 357 7.37 1.21 -10.60
N LEU A 358 6.64 0.28 -9.98
CA LEU A 358 5.23 0.04 -10.32
C LEU A 358 4.36 1.27 -10.07
N MET A 359 4.57 1.97 -8.96
CA MET A 359 3.82 3.20 -8.66
C MET A 359 4.21 4.36 -9.59
N LEU A 360 5.48 4.47 -9.98
CA LEU A 360 5.95 5.46 -10.94
C LEU A 360 5.39 5.27 -12.35
N SER A 361 4.98 4.05 -12.72
CA SER A 361 4.40 3.79 -14.04
C SER A 361 3.16 4.62 -14.35
N GLY A 362 2.44 5.09 -13.32
CA GLY A 362 1.32 6.01 -13.46
C GLY A 362 1.67 7.34 -14.12
N MET A 363 2.96 7.75 -14.09
CA MET A 363 3.43 9.00 -14.70
C MET A 363 3.26 9.04 -16.23
N GLU A 364 3.11 7.91 -16.90
CA GLU A 364 2.81 7.86 -18.34
C GLU A 364 1.51 8.59 -18.72
N LYS A 365 0.59 8.71 -17.75
CA LYS A 365 -0.71 9.38 -17.91
C LYS A 365 -0.67 10.89 -17.65
N LEU A 366 0.50 11.45 -17.27
CA LEU A 366 0.65 12.89 -17.07
C LEU A 366 0.46 13.63 -18.40
N ASN A 367 -0.31 14.70 -18.34
CA ASN A 367 -0.42 15.62 -19.48
C ASN A 367 0.77 16.59 -19.49
N TRP A 368 1.77 16.28 -20.29
CA TRP A 368 3.01 17.06 -20.43
C TRP A 368 2.81 18.39 -21.21
N SER A 369 1.67 18.56 -21.88
CA SER A 369 1.39 19.76 -22.66
C SER A 369 0.82 20.90 -21.82
N ASN A 370 0.20 20.61 -20.68
CA ASN A 370 -0.39 21.62 -19.79
C ASN A 370 0.57 21.96 -18.64
N MET A 371 1.36 23.03 -18.82
CA MET A 371 2.37 23.45 -17.84
C MET A 371 1.77 23.92 -16.51
N ILE A 372 0.55 24.44 -16.50
CA ILE A 372 -0.14 24.93 -15.28
C ILE A 372 -0.37 23.77 -14.31
N ASP A 373 -0.76 22.61 -14.83
CA ASP A 373 -1.00 21.42 -14.02
C ASP A 373 0.28 20.57 -13.86
N LEU A 374 1.21 20.62 -14.84
CA LEU A 374 2.41 19.78 -14.85
C LEU A 374 3.46 20.25 -13.84
N LEU A 375 3.74 21.56 -13.77
CA LEU A 375 4.75 22.07 -12.84
C LEU A 375 4.43 21.76 -11.38
N PRO A 376 3.19 21.98 -10.87
CA PRO A 376 2.80 21.55 -9.53
C PRO A 376 2.90 20.03 -9.33
N ALA A 377 2.54 19.25 -10.34
CA ALA A 377 2.67 17.80 -10.30
C ALA A 377 4.11 17.35 -10.12
N LEU A 378 5.05 17.93 -10.86
CA LEU A 378 6.47 17.64 -10.72
C LEU A 378 7.02 18.08 -9.36
N ILE A 379 6.55 19.20 -8.81
CA ILE A 379 6.90 19.64 -7.45
C ILE A 379 6.45 18.59 -6.44
N ILE A 380 5.22 18.05 -6.51
CA ILE A 380 4.75 16.98 -5.63
C ILE A 380 5.68 15.77 -5.72
N ILE A 381 5.95 15.28 -6.94
CA ILE A 381 6.74 14.07 -7.16
C ILE A 381 8.14 14.18 -6.56
N VAL A 382 8.78 15.35 -6.74
CA VAL A 382 10.17 15.57 -6.31
C VAL A 382 10.25 15.91 -4.82
N MET A 383 9.33 16.74 -4.32
CA MET A 383 9.42 17.23 -2.95
C MET A 383 9.06 16.18 -1.90
N ILE A 384 8.13 15.27 -2.19
CA ILE A 384 7.79 14.19 -1.25
C ILE A 384 9.03 13.41 -0.79
N PRO A 385 9.86 12.83 -1.66
CA PRO A 385 11.05 12.10 -1.20
C PRO A 385 12.15 13.00 -0.66
N LEU A 386 12.32 14.24 -1.18
CA LEU A 386 13.38 15.14 -0.74
C LEU A 386 13.11 15.76 0.62
N THR A 387 11.85 16.00 0.98
CA THR A 387 11.47 16.50 2.31
C THR A 387 11.17 15.37 3.30
N PHE A 388 11.20 14.09 2.87
CA PHE A 388 10.71 12.95 3.66
C PHE A 388 9.27 13.13 4.16
N SER A 389 8.50 14.04 3.58
CA SER A 389 7.16 14.43 4.01
C SER A 389 6.18 14.43 2.84
N ILE A 390 5.20 13.54 2.90
CA ILE A 390 4.09 13.52 1.94
C ILE A 390 3.27 14.82 2.08
N ALA A 391 3.07 15.27 3.32
CA ALA A 391 2.32 16.48 3.62
C ALA A 391 2.92 17.71 2.95
N ASP A 392 4.24 17.92 3.12
CA ASP A 392 4.94 19.08 2.58
C ASP A 392 4.99 19.05 1.06
N GLY A 393 5.25 17.89 0.48
CA GLY A 393 5.24 17.71 -0.97
C GLY A 393 3.89 18.06 -1.59
N ILE A 394 2.79 17.57 -1.00
CA ILE A 394 1.43 17.89 -1.44
C ILE A 394 1.14 19.37 -1.24
N ALA A 395 1.45 19.95 -0.07
CA ALA A 395 1.20 21.35 0.22
C ALA A 395 1.92 22.27 -0.75
N LEU A 396 3.21 22.04 -1.02
CA LEU A 396 4.00 22.80 -1.99
C LEU A 396 3.43 22.70 -3.41
N GLY A 397 2.98 21.51 -3.82
CA GLY A 397 2.34 21.31 -5.11
C GLY A 397 1.03 22.09 -5.24
N PHE A 398 0.14 22.00 -4.24
CA PHE A 398 -1.11 22.76 -4.28
C PHE A 398 -0.89 24.27 -4.21
N LEU A 399 0.02 24.74 -3.37
CA LEU A 399 0.39 26.16 -3.33
C LEU A 399 0.90 26.65 -4.69
N SER A 400 1.80 25.90 -5.31
CA SER A 400 2.30 26.24 -6.64
C SER A 400 1.20 26.24 -7.70
N TYR A 401 0.26 25.29 -7.63
CA TYR A 401 -0.90 25.24 -8.52
C TYR A 401 -1.77 26.49 -8.40
N VAL A 402 -2.11 26.89 -7.18
CA VAL A 402 -2.91 28.10 -6.94
C VAL A 402 -2.17 29.35 -7.46
N VAL A 403 -0.87 29.49 -7.15
CA VAL A 403 -0.08 30.64 -7.62
C VAL A 403 -0.03 30.70 -9.15
N LEU A 404 0.16 29.58 -9.83
CA LEU A 404 0.19 29.53 -11.30
C LEU A 404 -1.17 29.85 -11.92
N LYS A 405 -2.27 29.35 -11.33
CA LYS A 405 -3.64 29.68 -11.77
C LYS A 405 -3.92 31.18 -11.66
N ILE A 406 -3.59 31.79 -10.51
CA ILE A 406 -3.72 33.24 -10.31
C ILE A 406 -2.88 34.00 -11.34
N GLY A 407 -1.62 33.62 -11.52
CA GLY A 407 -0.69 34.28 -12.45
C GLY A 407 -1.12 34.18 -13.92
N TYR A 408 -1.83 33.12 -14.28
CA TYR A 408 -2.36 32.92 -15.63
C TYR A 408 -3.74 33.57 -15.85
N GLY A 409 -4.43 33.98 -14.77
CA GLY A 409 -5.75 34.64 -14.85
C GLY A 409 -6.93 33.65 -15.00
N GLU A 410 -6.76 32.42 -14.55
CA GLU A 410 -7.79 31.36 -14.59
C GLU A 410 -8.44 31.13 -13.20
N ILE A 411 -8.79 32.18 -12.47
CA ILE A 411 -9.60 32.09 -11.23
C ILE A 411 -10.95 32.72 -11.46
#